data_0d9ebe5da5bbb8704671e27d84fc7a9a
#
_entry.id   0d9ebe5da5bbb8704671e27d84fc7a9a
#
_cell.length_a   1.000
_cell.length_b   1.000
_cell.length_c   1.000
_cell.angle_alpha   90.00
_cell.angle_beta   90.00
_cell.angle_gamma   90.00
#
_symmetry.space_group_name_H-M   'P 1'
#
loop_
_entity.id
_entity.type
_entity.pdbx_description
1 polymer ?
#
loop_
_entity_poly.entity_id
_entity_poly.type
_entity_poly.pdbx_seq_one_letter_code
_entity_poly.pdbx_strand_id
1 'polypeptide(L)'
;MSSEIKANKLSPATGTDVTLGDSGDTFTVPSGATLANSGTATGFGLFSSYAIIADQKAQNTGGGTFTNGAWRERDLQTELTDPDGIVSISSNQFTLGAGTYLITWYAPAYYTGACQTRLYNVTDTAVVAVGEGLYGYYNSGGGGSARTTITGSTAFSIEHRSTSTYATRGFGYECNFTTEQYTTVEIYKEA
;
A
#
# COMPACT_ATOMS: atom_id res chain seq x y z
N MET A 1 34.66 -4.63 -33.55
CA MET A 1 33.87 -5.54 -34.45
C MET A 1 32.57 -5.79 -33.71
N SER A 2 31.43 -5.58 -34.37
CA SER A 2 30.15 -5.96 -33.77
C SER A 2 29.89 -7.43 -34.21
N SER A 3 29.52 -8.25 -33.24
CA SER A 3 29.10 -9.64 -33.51
C SER A 3 27.57 -9.67 -33.61
N GLU A 4 27.04 -10.31 -34.61
CA GLU A 4 25.60 -10.46 -34.84
C GLU A 4 25.22 -11.93 -34.93
N ILE A 5 24.20 -12.35 -34.21
CA ILE A 5 23.59 -13.69 -34.35
C ILE A 5 22.27 -13.52 -35.09
N LYS A 6 22.15 -14.07 -36.29
CA LYS A 6 20.89 -14.11 -37.05
C LYS A 6 20.26 -15.50 -36.90
N ALA A 7 19.19 -15.57 -36.11
CA ALA A 7 18.48 -16.81 -35.87
C ALA A 7 16.96 -16.58 -35.86
N ASN A 8 16.20 -17.46 -36.51
CA ASN A 8 14.73 -17.43 -36.44
C ASN A 8 14.19 -18.03 -35.14
N LYS A 9 15.00 -18.84 -34.45
CA LYS A 9 14.66 -19.47 -33.17
C LYS A 9 15.93 -19.73 -32.36
N LEU A 10 15.87 -19.40 -31.07
CA LEU A 10 16.83 -19.84 -30.06
C LEU A 10 16.13 -20.87 -29.16
N SER A 11 16.73 -22.04 -29.00
CA SER A 11 16.25 -23.10 -28.11
C SER A 11 17.44 -23.66 -27.33
N PRO A 12 17.26 -24.11 -26.08
CA PRO A 12 18.32 -24.75 -25.35
C PRO A 12 18.73 -26.05 -26.05
N ALA A 13 20.02 -26.37 -26.03
CA ALA A 13 20.53 -27.61 -26.57
C ALA A 13 20.11 -28.82 -25.70
N THR A 14 20.01 -28.60 -24.41
CA THR A 14 19.53 -29.56 -23.40
C THR A 14 18.79 -28.76 -22.30
N GLY A 15 17.81 -29.40 -21.67
CA GLY A 15 17.01 -28.73 -20.64
C GLY A 15 15.94 -27.78 -21.19
N THR A 16 15.50 -26.83 -20.40
CA THR A 16 14.37 -25.92 -20.68
C THR A 16 14.76 -24.45 -20.73
N ASP A 17 15.99 -24.09 -20.33
CA ASP A 17 16.39 -22.70 -20.10
C ASP A 17 17.36 -22.20 -21.17
N VAL A 18 17.16 -21.00 -21.66
CA VAL A 18 18.09 -20.22 -22.46
C VAL A 18 18.50 -19.00 -21.67
N THR A 19 19.77 -18.95 -21.26
CA THR A 19 20.32 -17.77 -20.57
C THR A 19 20.89 -16.80 -21.61
N LEU A 20 20.49 -15.54 -21.52
CA LEU A 20 21.02 -14.45 -22.35
C LEU A 20 21.83 -13.51 -21.45
N GLY A 21 23.16 -13.53 -21.61
CA GLY A 21 24.10 -12.72 -20.82
C GLY A 21 24.41 -13.26 -19.42
N ASP A 22 25.36 -12.60 -18.78
CA ASP A 22 25.81 -12.87 -17.42
C ASP A 22 25.42 -11.73 -16.48
N SER A 23 25.74 -11.86 -15.19
CA SER A 23 25.48 -10.80 -14.20
C SER A 23 26.14 -9.47 -14.59
N GLY A 24 25.32 -8.43 -14.74
CA GLY A 24 25.76 -7.10 -15.19
C GLY A 24 25.54 -6.83 -16.68
N ASP A 25 25.19 -7.82 -17.47
CA ASP A 25 24.87 -7.62 -18.88
C ASP A 25 23.48 -6.97 -19.06
N THR A 26 23.35 -6.22 -20.15
CA THR A 26 22.09 -5.57 -20.51
C THR A 26 21.53 -6.17 -21.80
N PHE A 27 20.29 -6.62 -21.74
CA PHE A 27 19.51 -6.99 -22.92
C PHE A 27 18.64 -5.81 -23.36
N THR A 28 18.93 -5.22 -24.51
CA THR A 28 18.19 -4.06 -25.02
C THR A 28 17.25 -4.48 -26.15
N VAL A 29 15.97 -4.20 -25.99
CA VAL A 29 14.98 -4.23 -27.07
C VAL A 29 14.91 -2.82 -27.67
N PRO A 30 15.36 -2.62 -28.92
CA PRO A 30 15.44 -1.28 -29.51
C PRO A 30 14.05 -0.69 -29.79
N SER A 31 14.00 0.63 -29.97
CA SER A 31 12.77 1.34 -30.32
C SER A 31 12.13 0.75 -31.59
N GLY A 32 10.82 0.51 -31.55
CA GLY A 32 10.06 -0.11 -32.65
C GLY A 32 10.09 -1.64 -32.66
N ALA A 33 10.94 -2.30 -31.84
CA ALA A 33 10.89 -3.75 -31.64
C ALA A 33 9.94 -4.11 -30.50
N THR A 34 9.38 -5.31 -30.55
CA THR A 34 8.45 -5.82 -29.55
C THR A 34 9.02 -7.08 -28.90
N LEU A 35 9.03 -7.13 -27.57
CA LEU A 35 9.22 -8.37 -26.81
C LEU A 35 7.84 -8.96 -26.52
N ALA A 36 7.41 -9.99 -27.26
CA ALA A 36 6.16 -10.69 -27.02
C ALA A 36 6.40 -11.86 -26.05
N ASN A 37 5.79 -11.83 -24.89
CA ASN A 37 5.80 -12.91 -23.92
C ASN A 37 4.42 -13.57 -23.87
N SER A 38 4.35 -14.87 -24.23
CA SER A 38 3.12 -15.68 -24.15
C SER A 38 3.08 -16.59 -22.91
N GLY A 39 4.16 -16.57 -22.12
CA GLY A 39 4.28 -17.31 -20.87
C GLY A 39 4.20 -16.41 -19.65
N THR A 40 4.63 -16.92 -18.50
CA THR A 40 4.78 -16.13 -17.28
C THR A 40 6.05 -15.29 -17.34
N ALA A 41 5.94 -13.98 -17.16
CA ALA A 41 7.09 -13.07 -17.01
C ALA A 41 7.30 -12.77 -15.51
N THR A 42 8.54 -12.88 -15.05
CA THR A 42 8.93 -12.51 -13.69
C THR A 42 9.92 -11.35 -13.73
N GLY A 43 9.85 -10.40 -12.80
CA GLY A 43 10.76 -9.25 -12.72
C GLY A 43 10.49 -8.11 -13.72
N PHE A 44 9.39 -8.15 -14.49
CA PHE A 44 9.01 -7.11 -15.46
C PHE A 44 7.99 -6.11 -14.96
N GLY A 45 7.50 -6.27 -13.74
CA GLY A 45 6.52 -5.37 -13.14
C GLY A 45 7.18 -4.20 -12.40
N LEU A 46 6.49 -3.07 -12.31
CA LEU A 46 6.88 -1.96 -11.46
C LEU A 46 6.86 -2.36 -9.97
N PHE A 47 5.93 -3.28 -9.62
CA PHE A 47 5.77 -3.82 -8.28
C PHE A 47 6.01 -5.33 -8.29
N SER A 48 6.76 -5.82 -7.31
CA SER A 48 7.03 -7.23 -7.09
C SER A 48 5.94 -7.93 -6.27
N SER A 49 5.23 -7.17 -5.44
CA SER A 49 4.16 -7.68 -4.58
C SER A 49 3.23 -6.56 -4.11
N TYR A 50 2.07 -6.94 -3.53
CA TYR A 50 1.13 -6.00 -2.95
C TYR A 50 0.38 -6.60 -1.76
N ALA A 51 -0.13 -5.72 -0.90
CA ALA A 51 -1.06 -6.08 0.18
C ALA A 51 -2.15 -5.02 0.33
N ILE A 52 -3.33 -5.43 0.79
CA ILE A 52 -4.43 -4.54 1.16
C ILE A 52 -4.87 -4.90 2.57
N ILE A 53 -4.84 -3.92 3.46
CA ILE A 53 -5.28 -4.05 4.84
C ILE A 53 -6.37 -3.03 5.16
N ALA A 54 -7.24 -3.34 6.11
CA ALA A 54 -8.37 -2.48 6.42
C ALA A 54 -8.81 -2.54 7.89
N ASP A 55 -9.59 -1.54 8.28
CA ASP A 55 -10.48 -1.59 9.44
C ASP A 55 -11.84 -2.12 8.97
N GLN A 56 -12.13 -3.38 9.26
CA GLN A 56 -13.44 -3.98 9.01
C GLN A 56 -14.16 -4.26 10.33
N LYS A 57 -15.45 -3.89 10.38
CA LYS A 57 -16.31 -4.13 11.54
C LYS A 57 -17.59 -4.85 11.10
N ALA A 58 -18.26 -5.46 12.06
CA ALA A 58 -19.56 -6.08 11.79
C ALA A 58 -20.59 -5.02 11.34
N GLN A 59 -21.57 -5.44 10.56
CA GLN A 59 -22.74 -4.62 10.20
C GLN A 59 -23.32 -3.90 11.44
N ASN A 60 -23.77 -2.67 11.31
CA ASN A 60 -24.27 -1.80 12.37
C ASN A 60 -23.21 -1.33 13.39
N THR A 61 -21.93 -1.44 13.09
CA THR A 61 -20.88 -0.99 14.01
C THR A 61 -20.21 0.27 13.47
N GLY A 62 -20.34 1.40 14.16
CA GLY A 62 -19.66 2.65 13.80
C GLY A 62 -18.13 2.53 13.85
N GLY A 63 -17.43 3.39 13.14
CA GLY A 63 -15.98 3.35 13.01
C GLY A 63 -15.20 3.60 14.32
N GLY A 64 -15.85 4.09 15.36
CA GLY A 64 -15.23 4.35 16.65
C GLY A 64 -15.20 5.83 17.00
N THR A 65 -14.82 6.12 18.24
CA THR A 65 -14.71 7.48 18.76
C THR A 65 -13.49 8.20 18.20
N PHE A 66 -13.71 9.36 17.60
CA PHE A 66 -12.63 10.24 17.20
C PHE A 66 -12.51 11.40 18.20
N THR A 67 -11.48 11.38 19.04
CA THR A 67 -11.22 12.41 20.03
C THR A 67 -10.26 13.45 19.45
N ASN A 68 -10.66 14.73 19.49
CA ASN A 68 -9.86 15.84 18.99
C ASN A 68 -8.58 16.10 19.84
N GLY A 69 -7.79 17.08 19.42
CA GLY A 69 -6.65 17.63 20.18
C GLY A 69 -5.31 16.91 19.97
N ALA A 70 -5.31 15.67 19.44
CA ALA A 70 -4.09 14.93 19.14
C ALA A 70 -4.23 14.12 17.85
N TRP A 71 -3.12 13.63 17.32
CA TRP A 71 -3.10 12.58 16.33
C TRP A 71 -3.58 11.27 16.98
N ARG A 72 -4.48 10.57 16.31
CA ARG A 72 -5.06 9.30 16.77
C ARG A 72 -4.80 8.23 15.74
N GLU A 73 -4.30 7.07 16.17
CA GLU A 73 -4.18 5.92 15.30
C GLU A 73 -5.55 5.47 14.82
N ARG A 74 -5.62 5.09 13.54
CA ARG A 74 -6.79 4.46 12.94
C ARG A 74 -6.75 2.97 13.24
N ASP A 75 -7.91 2.40 13.49
CA ASP A 75 -8.03 0.95 13.57
C ASP A 75 -7.60 0.31 12.24
N LEU A 76 -6.77 -0.73 12.33
CA LEU A 76 -6.34 -1.59 11.24
C LEU A 76 -6.17 -2.99 11.82
N GLN A 77 -7.06 -3.92 11.49
CA GLN A 77 -7.03 -5.27 12.04
C GLN A 77 -7.31 -6.38 11.03
N THR A 78 -7.68 -6.03 9.79
CA THR A 78 -8.04 -7.02 8.79
C THR A 78 -7.07 -6.96 7.62
N GLU A 79 -6.45 -8.10 7.32
CA GLU A 79 -5.72 -8.32 6.09
C GLU A 79 -6.70 -8.83 5.04
N LEU A 80 -6.94 -8.04 4.00
CA LEU A 80 -7.84 -8.41 2.90
C LEU A 80 -7.14 -9.26 1.86
N THR A 81 -5.90 -8.94 1.57
CA THR A 81 -5.03 -9.71 0.66
C THR A 81 -3.56 -9.38 0.93
N ASP A 82 -2.74 -10.41 0.97
CA ASP A 82 -1.27 -10.34 1.03
C ASP A 82 -0.69 -11.67 0.48
N PRO A 83 -0.65 -11.85 -0.84
CA PRO A 83 -0.27 -13.13 -1.45
C PRO A 83 1.16 -13.56 -1.12
N ASP A 84 2.05 -12.63 -0.80
CA ASP A 84 3.46 -12.89 -0.58
C ASP A 84 3.91 -12.64 0.86
N GLY A 85 3.00 -12.33 1.78
CA GLY A 85 3.31 -12.13 3.19
C GLY A 85 4.20 -10.91 3.45
N ILE A 86 3.96 -9.79 2.73
CA ILE A 86 4.78 -8.58 2.86
C ILE A 86 4.41 -7.69 4.05
N VAL A 87 3.23 -7.90 4.65
CA VAL A 87 2.72 -7.11 5.76
C VAL A 87 2.37 -7.99 6.97
N SER A 88 2.50 -7.46 8.16
CA SER A 88 1.90 -8.03 9.37
C SER A 88 1.20 -6.93 10.15
N ILE A 89 0.04 -7.23 10.76
CA ILE A 89 -0.76 -6.28 11.52
C ILE A 89 -0.74 -6.65 12.99
N SER A 90 -0.49 -5.68 13.85
CA SER A 90 -0.59 -5.82 15.31
C SER A 90 -0.89 -4.46 15.94
N SER A 91 -1.84 -4.41 16.87
CA SER A 91 -2.18 -3.20 17.65
C SER A 91 -2.45 -1.98 16.76
N ASN A 92 -3.23 -2.15 15.69
CA ASN A 92 -3.57 -1.10 14.70
C ASN A 92 -2.39 -0.57 13.87
N GLN A 93 -1.23 -1.18 14.00
CA GLN A 93 -0.03 -0.86 13.23
C GLN A 93 0.25 -1.95 12.22
N PHE A 94 0.88 -1.60 11.11
CA PHE A 94 1.35 -2.57 10.13
C PHE A 94 2.87 -2.49 9.98
N THR A 95 3.49 -3.65 9.88
CA THR A 95 4.95 -3.80 9.80
C THR A 95 5.35 -4.33 8.43
N LEU A 96 6.33 -3.69 7.82
CA LEU A 96 6.92 -4.07 6.53
C LEU A 96 8.40 -4.41 6.72
N GLY A 97 8.91 -5.35 5.93
CA GLY A 97 10.34 -5.66 5.84
C GLY A 97 11.10 -4.63 5.00
N ALA A 98 12.44 -4.81 4.87
CA ALA A 98 13.25 -3.94 4.00
C ALA A 98 12.73 -3.94 2.55
N GLY A 99 12.75 -2.77 1.92
CA GLY A 99 12.26 -2.57 0.55
C GLY A 99 11.84 -1.15 0.27
N THR A 100 11.40 -0.91 -0.96
CA THR A 100 10.76 0.34 -1.38
C THR A 100 9.28 0.08 -1.62
N TYR A 101 8.43 0.95 -1.09
CA TYR A 101 6.99 0.77 -1.10
C TYR A 101 6.28 2.04 -1.57
N LEU A 102 5.25 1.86 -2.38
CA LEU A 102 4.20 2.85 -2.57
C LEU A 102 3.04 2.47 -1.65
N ILE A 103 2.69 3.35 -0.71
CA ILE A 103 1.63 3.16 0.27
C ILE A 103 0.55 4.21 0.01
N THR A 104 -0.67 3.77 -0.21
CA THR A 104 -1.85 4.64 -0.37
C THR A 104 -2.84 4.33 0.73
N TRP A 105 -3.46 5.34 1.31
CA TRP A 105 -4.45 5.14 2.36
C TRP A 105 -5.67 6.03 2.16
N TYR A 106 -6.78 5.57 2.70
CA TYR A 106 -8.02 6.32 2.87
C TYR A 106 -8.58 6.08 4.26
N ALA A 107 -9.05 7.12 4.93
CA ALA A 107 -9.64 7.04 6.26
C ALA A 107 -10.82 8.02 6.38
N PRO A 108 -12.06 7.53 6.54
CA PRO A 108 -13.24 8.37 6.69
C PRO A 108 -13.26 9.07 8.05
N ALA A 109 -13.97 10.18 8.11
CA ALA A 109 -14.33 10.87 9.34
C ALA A 109 -15.78 11.35 9.26
N TYR A 110 -16.47 11.33 10.39
CA TYR A 110 -17.86 11.76 10.48
C TYR A 110 -18.01 12.81 11.57
N TYR A 111 -18.55 13.97 11.19
CA TYR A 111 -18.94 15.08 12.08
C TYR A 111 -17.80 15.63 12.95
N THR A 112 -16.58 15.69 12.42
CA THR A 112 -15.35 16.00 13.16
C THR A 112 -14.76 17.38 12.84
N GLY A 113 -15.44 18.20 12.01
CA GLY A 113 -14.94 19.50 11.58
C GLY A 113 -13.75 19.38 10.63
N ALA A 114 -12.73 20.22 10.79
CA ALA A 114 -11.50 20.07 10.03
C ALA A 114 -10.73 18.82 10.48
N CYS A 115 -10.27 18.04 9.53
CA CYS A 115 -9.49 16.83 9.81
C CYS A 115 -8.41 16.61 8.75
N GLN A 116 -7.38 15.86 9.11
CA GLN A 116 -6.27 15.50 8.23
C GLN A 116 -5.67 14.16 8.66
N THR A 117 -5.30 13.33 7.70
CA THR A 117 -4.60 12.07 7.93
C THR A 117 -3.09 12.21 7.74
N ARG A 118 -2.32 11.24 8.22
CA ARG A 118 -0.91 11.08 7.91
C ARG A 118 -0.49 9.61 7.97
N LEU A 119 0.52 9.24 7.20
CA LEU A 119 1.30 8.04 7.39
C LEU A 119 2.42 8.34 8.37
N TYR A 120 2.50 7.59 9.44
CA TYR A 120 3.49 7.75 10.50
C TYR A 120 4.36 6.51 10.64
N ASN A 121 5.67 6.69 10.63
CA ASN A 121 6.65 5.66 10.94
C ASN A 121 6.80 5.59 12.47
N VAL A 122 6.26 4.55 13.05
CA VAL A 122 6.23 4.35 14.51
C VAL A 122 7.62 3.97 15.02
N THR A 123 8.37 3.17 14.25
CA THR A 123 9.72 2.74 14.63
C THR A 123 10.67 3.93 14.78
N ASP A 124 10.66 4.86 13.83
CA ASP A 124 11.56 6.02 13.82
C ASP A 124 10.91 7.29 14.39
N THR A 125 9.66 7.19 14.88
CA THR A 125 8.88 8.32 15.41
C THR A 125 8.80 9.52 14.46
N ALA A 126 8.57 9.28 13.15
CA ALA A 126 8.62 10.28 12.10
C ALA A 126 7.38 10.29 11.22
N VAL A 127 6.97 11.47 10.76
CA VAL A 127 5.95 11.61 9.73
C VAL A 127 6.56 11.25 8.38
N VAL A 128 5.95 10.27 7.69
CA VAL A 128 6.37 9.89 6.33
C VAL A 128 5.72 10.80 5.29
N ALA A 129 4.39 10.96 5.40
CA ALA A 129 3.63 11.84 4.52
C ALA A 129 2.33 12.28 5.19
N VAL A 130 1.79 13.39 4.73
CA VAL A 130 0.48 13.92 5.15
C VAL A 130 -0.54 13.72 4.02
N GLY A 131 -1.77 13.42 4.40
CA GLY A 131 -2.91 13.36 3.50
C GLY A 131 -3.60 14.72 3.35
N GLU A 132 -4.66 14.75 2.56
CA GLU A 132 -5.44 15.97 2.32
C GLU A 132 -6.07 16.49 3.62
N GLY A 133 -6.08 17.81 3.77
CA GLY A 133 -6.87 18.50 4.77
C GLY A 133 -8.31 18.66 4.29
N LEU A 134 -9.26 18.26 5.13
CA LEU A 134 -10.69 18.28 4.82
C LEU A 134 -11.47 19.01 5.90
N TYR A 135 -12.62 19.52 5.53
CA TYR A 135 -13.60 20.06 6.45
C TYR A 135 -14.99 19.58 6.07
N GLY A 136 -15.63 18.85 6.96
CA GLY A 136 -16.95 18.30 6.66
C GLY A 136 -17.75 17.90 7.88
N TYR A 137 -19.08 17.95 7.71
CA TYR A 137 -20.04 17.48 8.70
C TYR A 137 -20.53 16.05 8.44
N TYR A 138 -20.49 15.57 7.18
CA TYR A 138 -20.98 14.25 6.78
C TYR A 138 -19.85 13.51 6.09
N ASN A 139 -19.66 12.26 6.45
CA ASN A 139 -18.68 11.33 5.87
C ASN A 139 -17.64 12.00 4.94
N SER A 140 -16.75 12.76 5.48
CA SER A 140 -15.58 13.26 4.79
C SER A 140 -14.48 12.22 4.97
N GLY A 141 -13.85 11.81 3.90
CA GLY A 141 -12.73 10.87 3.98
C GLY A 141 -11.47 11.57 3.52
N GLY A 142 -10.38 11.41 4.27
CA GLY A 142 -9.06 11.88 3.90
C GLY A 142 -8.14 10.72 3.54
N GLY A 143 -7.31 10.91 2.55
CA GLY A 143 -6.32 9.94 2.13
C GLY A 143 -5.01 10.59 1.79
N GLY A 144 -4.08 9.79 1.31
CA GLY A 144 -2.79 10.23 0.84
C GLY A 144 -2.02 9.06 0.27
N SER A 145 -0.87 9.36 -0.28
CA SER A 145 0.07 8.37 -0.77
C SER A 145 1.51 8.76 -0.45
N ALA A 146 2.35 7.76 -0.28
CA ALA A 146 3.77 7.95 -0.02
C ALA A 146 4.59 6.87 -0.71
N ARG A 147 5.69 7.27 -1.32
CA ARG A 147 6.77 6.34 -1.67
C ARG A 147 7.82 6.41 -0.57
N THR A 148 8.15 5.27 0.03
CA THR A 148 9.13 5.19 1.13
C THR A 148 10.06 4.00 0.94
N THR A 149 11.34 4.20 1.31
CA THR A 149 12.35 3.13 1.33
C THR A 149 12.76 2.86 2.76
N ILE A 150 12.71 1.60 3.18
CA ILE A 150 13.11 1.15 4.51
C ILE A 150 14.19 0.07 4.40
N THR A 151 15.13 0.09 5.33
CA THR A 151 16.30 -0.82 5.33
C THR A 151 16.15 -2.00 6.28
N GLY A 152 15.08 -2.04 7.06
CA GLY A 152 14.79 -3.08 8.04
C GLY A 152 13.31 -3.14 8.36
N SER A 153 12.95 -4.02 9.28
CA SER A 153 11.58 -4.14 9.78
C SER A 153 11.10 -2.83 10.40
N THR A 154 10.03 -2.26 9.85
CA THR A 154 9.53 -0.93 10.23
C THR A 154 8.03 -0.97 10.42
N ALA A 155 7.56 -0.50 11.57
CA ALA A 155 6.15 -0.36 11.90
C ALA A 155 5.61 1.01 11.50
N PHE A 156 4.41 1.02 10.91
CA PHE A 156 3.69 2.21 10.48
C PHE A 156 2.28 2.24 11.07
N SER A 157 1.73 3.43 11.21
CA SER A 157 0.31 3.65 11.49
C SER A 157 -0.29 4.70 10.56
N ILE A 158 -1.59 4.61 10.33
CA ILE A 158 -2.36 5.71 9.78
C ILE A 158 -2.91 6.50 10.94
N GLU A 159 -2.52 7.76 11.04
CA GLU A 159 -3.00 8.64 12.08
C GLU A 159 -3.93 9.71 11.50
N HIS A 160 -4.89 10.14 12.31
CA HIS A 160 -5.90 11.12 11.95
C HIS A 160 -6.05 12.15 13.07
N ARG A 161 -6.15 13.42 12.71
CA ARG A 161 -6.38 14.52 13.64
C ARG A 161 -7.62 15.31 13.23
N SER A 162 -8.39 15.75 14.21
CA SER A 162 -9.62 16.51 14.00
C SER A 162 -9.75 17.70 14.95
N THR A 163 -10.64 18.64 14.62
CA THR A 163 -10.95 19.80 15.45
C THR A 163 -12.10 19.57 16.43
N SER A 164 -12.93 18.54 16.21
CA SER A 164 -14.06 18.21 17.08
C SER A 164 -14.07 16.72 17.43
N THR A 165 -14.51 16.40 18.63
CA THR A 165 -14.72 15.02 19.08
C THR A 165 -16.10 14.55 18.65
N TYR A 166 -16.17 13.32 18.13
CA TYR A 166 -17.44 12.63 17.91
C TYR A 166 -17.36 11.17 18.37
N ALA A 167 -18.29 10.80 19.26
CA ALA A 167 -18.31 9.48 19.87
C ALA A 167 -18.85 8.42 18.89
N THR A 168 -18.39 7.18 19.02
CA THR A 168 -18.83 5.96 18.35
C THR A 168 -18.76 5.93 16.84
N ARG A 169 -18.88 7.06 16.14
CA ARG A 169 -18.92 7.18 14.67
C ARG A 169 -17.92 8.18 14.12
N GLY A 170 -17.09 8.79 14.95
CA GLY A 170 -16.15 9.82 14.51
C GLY A 170 -15.16 9.33 13.46
N PHE A 171 -14.77 8.07 13.50
CA PHE A 171 -13.93 7.40 12.51
C PHE A 171 -14.69 6.84 11.30
N GLY A 172 -15.98 7.11 11.18
CA GLY A 172 -16.84 6.74 10.06
C GLY A 172 -18.23 6.31 10.54
N TYR A 173 -19.25 6.66 9.75
CA TYR A 173 -20.64 6.30 9.98
C TYR A 173 -20.96 4.96 9.33
N GLU A 174 -21.65 4.07 10.01
CA GLU A 174 -22.07 2.79 9.49
C GLU A 174 -23.15 2.93 8.40
N CYS A 175 -23.05 2.14 7.34
CA CYS A 175 -24.02 2.09 6.24
C CYS A 175 -25.10 0.99 6.42
N ASN A 176 -24.80 0.00 7.24
CA ASN A 176 -25.73 -1.08 7.63
C ASN A 176 -26.20 -2.02 6.51
N PHE A 177 -25.47 -2.09 5.41
CA PHE A 177 -25.82 -3.00 4.31
C PHE A 177 -25.14 -4.37 4.46
N THR A 178 -23.89 -4.38 4.94
CA THR A 178 -23.07 -5.58 5.12
C THR A 178 -21.94 -5.27 6.11
N THR A 179 -20.80 -5.96 6.03
CA THR A 179 -19.58 -5.60 6.76
C THR A 179 -19.25 -4.13 6.52
N GLU A 180 -19.00 -3.40 7.59
CA GLU A 180 -18.57 -2.01 7.53
C GLU A 180 -17.05 -1.94 7.29
N GLN A 181 -16.62 -1.08 6.38
CA GLN A 181 -15.20 -0.86 6.09
C GLN A 181 -14.87 0.62 6.20
N TYR A 182 -13.86 0.94 6.98
CA TYR A 182 -13.48 2.31 7.27
C TYR A 182 -12.11 2.66 6.70
N THR A 183 -11.03 2.44 7.49
CA THR A 183 -9.69 2.72 6.97
C THR A 183 -9.27 1.62 6.01
N THR A 184 -8.67 2.01 4.89
CA THR A 184 -8.04 1.09 3.95
C THR A 184 -6.62 1.57 3.66
N VAL A 185 -5.68 0.62 3.59
CA VAL A 185 -4.30 0.88 3.18
C VAL A 185 -3.93 -0.11 2.09
N GLU A 186 -3.46 0.41 0.97
CA GLU A 186 -2.91 -0.35 -0.15
C GLU A 186 -1.40 -0.20 -0.14
N ILE A 187 -0.69 -1.30 -0.23
CA ILE A 187 0.77 -1.38 -0.09
C ILE A 187 1.30 -2.10 -1.32
N TYR A 188 2.14 -1.44 -2.09
CA TYR A 188 2.78 -1.99 -3.28
C TYR A 188 4.29 -1.99 -3.06
N LYS A 189 4.92 -3.16 -3.09
CA LYS A 189 6.37 -3.30 -2.99
C LYS A 189 6.97 -3.20 -4.37
N GLU A 190 7.94 -2.28 -4.56
CA GLU A 190 8.66 -2.15 -5.83
C GLU A 190 9.53 -3.39 -6.10
N ALA A 191 9.80 -3.64 -7.39
CA ALA A 191 10.60 -4.75 -7.86
C ALA A 191 12.10 -4.56 -7.59
#